data_985a97cf3d486667bf299d5d0deb6f64
#
_entry.id   985a97cf3d486667bf299d5d0deb6f64
#
_cell.length_a   1.000
_cell.length_b   1.000
_cell.length_c   1.000
_cell.angle_alpha   90.00
_cell.angle_beta   90.00
_cell.angle_gamma   90.00
#
_symmetry.space_group_name_H-M   'P 1'
#
loop_
_entity.id
_entity.type
_entity.pdbx_description
1 polymer ?
#
loop_
_entity_poly.entity_id
_entity_poly.type
_entity_poly.pdbx_seq_one_letter_code
_entity_poly.pdbx_strand_id
1 'polypeptide(L)'
;MNTDFFDIICDKEKIKKELVFYSLFLMMFENFVAYWKETTRAFFSNGFAIDDITGEHIDFIKCIDVNGEEKCIKDKDVENKYNKQVFHRVIRDGKNNPKLSMFKWLADNNIIDIEDFEILDKCYSKRNEYAHNIFYCLEQYVSREEKDLLLSLISISEKAARNWIMEIEIPTSSEEELAAFIDEDGNYNPPEDVISGIQIINSLVLSNLKDIFDE
;
A
#
# COMPACT_ATOMS: atom_id res chain seq x y z
N MET A 1 -1.89 -9.51 39.51
CA MET A 1 -1.11 -8.54 38.73
C MET A 1 0.24 -9.21 38.53
N ASN A 2 0.58 -9.62 37.29
CA ASN A 2 1.79 -10.39 37.07
C ASN A 2 3.02 -9.53 37.33
N THR A 3 3.95 -10.02 38.15
CA THR A 3 5.25 -9.37 38.39
C THR A 3 6.00 -9.11 37.09
N ASP A 4 5.85 -9.97 36.09
CA ASP A 4 6.48 -9.86 34.77
C ASP A 4 6.09 -8.58 34.00
N PHE A 5 4.87 -8.07 34.14
CA PHE A 5 4.43 -6.85 33.45
C PHE A 5 5.17 -5.60 33.96
N PHE A 6 5.39 -5.50 35.29
CA PHE A 6 6.16 -4.39 35.86
C PHE A 6 7.63 -4.43 35.47
N ASP A 7 8.23 -5.61 35.40
CA ASP A 7 9.61 -5.79 35.01
C ASP A 7 9.82 -5.38 33.54
N ILE A 8 8.85 -5.69 32.66
CA ILE A 8 8.86 -5.28 31.26
C ILE A 8 8.73 -3.75 31.13
N ILE A 9 7.80 -3.11 31.85
CA ILE A 9 7.62 -1.66 31.82
C ILE A 9 8.82 -0.91 32.41
N CYS A 10 9.57 -1.51 33.31
CA CYS A 10 10.78 -0.93 33.87
C CYS A 10 11.99 -0.98 32.94
N ASP A 11 11.99 -1.85 31.92
CA ASP A 11 13.03 -1.92 30.90
C ASP A 11 12.74 -0.91 29.78
N LYS A 12 13.22 0.32 29.97
CA LYS A 12 12.99 1.42 29.03
C LYS A 12 13.52 1.19 27.64
N GLU A 13 14.68 0.55 27.51
CA GLU A 13 15.30 0.30 26.20
C GLU A 13 14.53 -0.75 25.42
N LYS A 14 14.10 -1.80 26.11
CA LYS A 14 13.23 -2.81 25.51
C LYS A 14 11.92 -2.23 25.01
N ILE A 15 11.18 -1.53 25.87
CA ILE A 15 9.90 -0.89 25.48
C ILE A 15 10.10 0.05 24.27
N LYS A 16 11.19 0.82 24.25
CA LYS A 16 11.49 1.69 23.14
C LYS A 16 11.65 0.90 21.84
N LYS A 17 12.42 -0.18 21.84
CA LYS A 17 12.64 -1.05 20.68
C LYS A 17 11.31 -1.64 20.17
N GLU A 18 10.50 -2.20 21.08
CA GLU A 18 9.21 -2.80 20.75
C GLU A 18 8.22 -1.76 20.17
N LEU A 19 8.10 -0.59 20.81
CA LEU A 19 7.22 0.48 20.35
C LEU A 19 7.65 1.02 18.97
N VAL A 20 8.95 1.14 18.72
CA VAL A 20 9.44 1.54 17.39
C VAL A 20 9.07 0.49 16.35
N PHE A 21 9.27 -0.80 16.63
CA PHE A 21 8.86 -1.86 15.71
C PHE A 21 7.36 -1.81 15.38
N TYR A 22 6.49 -1.77 16.40
CA TYR A 22 5.04 -1.71 16.18
C TYR A 22 4.62 -0.46 15.43
N SER A 23 5.26 0.68 15.71
CA SER A 23 5.00 1.94 15.00
C SER A 23 5.41 1.85 13.53
N LEU A 24 6.57 1.27 13.23
CA LEU A 24 7.04 1.06 11.86
C LEU A 24 6.11 0.11 11.10
N PHE A 25 5.70 -1.00 11.74
CA PHE A 25 4.77 -1.95 11.14
C PHE A 25 3.42 -1.29 10.81
N LEU A 26 2.84 -0.56 11.75
CA LEU A 26 1.58 0.17 11.56
C LEU A 26 1.70 1.21 10.44
N MET A 27 2.77 2.00 10.45
CA MET A 27 3.04 3.02 9.44
C MET A 27 3.16 2.39 8.05
N MET A 28 3.96 1.34 7.89
CA MET A 28 4.15 0.66 6.61
C MET A 28 2.86 0.07 6.09
N PHE A 29 2.10 -0.61 6.95
CA PHE A 29 0.83 -1.20 6.55
C PHE A 29 -0.20 -0.16 6.13
N GLU A 30 -0.38 0.92 6.91
CA GLU A 30 -1.35 1.98 6.58
C GLU A 30 -0.92 2.76 5.33
N ASN A 31 0.38 3.02 5.13
CA ASN A 31 0.88 3.63 3.91
C ASN A 31 0.63 2.75 2.68
N PHE A 32 0.88 1.44 2.79
CA PHE A 32 0.56 0.48 1.74
C PHE A 32 -0.93 0.50 1.39
N VAL A 33 -1.80 0.45 2.40
CA VAL A 33 -3.26 0.51 2.21
C VAL A 33 -3.69 1.83 1.57
N ALA A 34 -3.19 2.96 2.06
CA ALA A 34 -3.54 4.29 1.54
C ALA A 34 -3.13 4.43 0.07
N TYR A 35 -1.88 4.10 -0.24
CA TYR A 35 -1.35 4.15 -1.60
C TYR A 35 -2.20 3.30 -2.56
N TRP A 36 -2.42 2.04 -2.25
CA TRP A 36 -3.15 1.15 -3.15
C TRP A 36 -4.64 1.47 -3.25
N LYS A 37 -5.24 2.01 -2.21
CA LYS A 37 -6.61 2.50 -2.27
C LYS A 37 -6.75 3.64 -3.29
N GLU A 38 -5.86 4.62 -3.25
CA GLU A 38 -5.88 5.75 -4.19
C GLU A 38 -5.52 5.28 -5.62
N THR A 39 -4.48 4.46 -5.77
CA THR A 39 -4.05 3.93 -7.06
C THR A 39 -5.13 3.08 -7.73
N THR A 40 -5.73 2.13 -7.01
CA THR A 40 -6.82 1.30 -7.55
C THR A 40 -8.09 2.11 -7.84
N ARG A 41 -8.36 3.15 -7.06
CA ARG A 41 -9.47 4.07 -7.33
C ARG A 41 -9.21 4.89 -8.58
N ALA A 42 -8.02 5.44 -8.73
CA ALA A 42 -7.60 6.22 -9.90
C ALA A 42 -7.68 5.39 -11.20
N PHE A 43 -7.44 4.08 -11.14
CA PHE A 43 -7.59 3.15 -12.29
C PHE A 43 -9.00 3.18 -12.90
N PHE A 44 -10.04 3.43 -12.11
CA PHE A 44 -11.42 3.54 -12.59
C PHE A 44 -11.79 4.96 -13.04
N SER A 45 -10.90 5.93 -12.88
CA SER A 45 -11.06 7.30 -13.33
C SER A 45 -10.40 7.50 -14.69
N ASN A 46 -11.01 8.34 -15.54
CA ASN A 46 -10.38 8.77 -16.79
C ASN A 46 -9.40 9.94 -16.59
N GLY A 47 -9.35 10.47 -15.39
CA GLY A 47 -8.45 11.53 -14.98
C GLY A 47 -8.83 12.05 -13.61
N PHE A 48 -7.91 12.76 -13.00
CA PHE A 48 -8.14 13.41 -11.72
C PHE A 48 -7.51 14.81 -11.69
N ALA A 49 -8.03 15.65 -10.81
CA ALA A 49 -7.43 16.93 -10.45
C ALA A 49 -7.49 17.10 -8.94
N ILE A 50 -6.61 17.93 -8.41
CA ILE A 50 -6.66 18.35 -7.01
C ILE A 50 -7.37 19.70 -6.98
N ASP A 51 -8.38 19.87 -6.15
CA ASP A 51 -9.03 21.14 -5.93
C ASP A 51 -8.05 22.09 -5.23
N ASP A 52 -7.73 23.21 -5.85
CA ASP A 52 -6.72 24.15 -5.38
C ASP A 52 -7.11 24.84 -4.05
N ILE A 53 -8.39 24.80 -3.69
CA ILE A 53 -8.91 25.43 -2.47
C ILE A 53 -9.01 24.44 -1.33
N THR A 54 -9.56 23.24 -1.60
CA THR A 54 -9.84 22.25 -0.56
C THR A 54 -8.75 21.20 -0.45
N GLY A 55 -7.91 21.04 -1.47
CA GLY A 55 -6.93 19.93 -1.58
C GLY A 55 -7.60 18.58 -1.85
N GLU A 56 -8.90 18.57 -2.14
CA GLU A 56 -9.63 17.33 -2.39
C GLU A 56 -9.31 16.76 -3.78
N HIS A 57 -9.26 15.44 -3.84
CA HIS A 57 -9.12 14.69 -5.07
C HIS A 57 -10.46 14.68 -5.83
N ILE A 58 -10.46 15.17 -7.06
CA ILE A 58 -11.63 15.19 -7.94
C ILE A 58 -11.38 14.29 -9.14
N ASP A 59 -12.15 13.21 -9.24
CA ASP A 59 -12.16 12.38 -10.44
C ASP A 59 -13.00 13.02 -11.54
N PHE A 60 -12.55 12.96 -12.78
CA PHE A 60 -13.30 13.47 -13.90
C PHE A 60 -13.20 12.59 -15.15
N ILE A 61 -14.15 12.75 -16.05
CA ILE A 61 -14.16 12.16 -17.37
C ILE A 61 -13.84 13.25 -18.37
N LYS A 62 -12.89 13.04 -19.27
CA LYS A 62 -12.70 13.88 -20.43
C LYS A 62 -13.84 13.60 -21.43
N CYS A 63 -14.50 14.63 -21.87
CA CYS A 63 -15.51 14.54 -22.93
C CYS A 63 -15.32 15.67 -23.93
N ILE A 64 -15.75 15.44 -25.17
CA ILE A 64 -15.79 16.47 -26.21
C ILE A 64 -17.19 17.08 -26.17
N ASP A 65 -17.27 18.38 -26.04
CA ASP A 65 -18.56 19.11 -26.07
C ASP A 65 -19.12 19.27 -27.51
N VAL A 66 -20.30 19.88 -27.61
CA VAL A 66 -20.97 20.07 -28.88
C VAL A 66 -20.21 20.99 -29.86
N ASN A 67 -19.21 21.73 -29.37
CA ASN A 67 -18.34 22.59 -30.17
C ASN A 67 -17.01 21.92 -30.55
N GLY A 68 -16.78 20.66 -30.11
CA GLY A 68 -15.53 19.96 -30.32
C GLY A 68 -14.44 20.29 -29.28
N GLU A 69 -14.78 21.02 -28.21
CA GLU A 69 -13.82 21.35 -27.14
C GLU A 69 -13.78 20.25 -26.07
N GLU A 70 -12.57 19.91 -25.60
CA GLU A 70 -12.41 19.01 -24.48
C GLU A 70 -12.91 19.66 -23.19
N LYS A 71 -13.77 18.95 -22.48
CA LYS A 71 -14.26 19.33 -21.14
C LYS A 71 -14.03 18.20 -20.15
N CYS A 72 -13.65 18.58 -18.93
CA CYS A 72 -13.59 17.66 -17.82
C CYS A 72 -14.90 17.74 -17.01
N ILE A 73 -15.58 16.62 -16.88
CA ILE A 73 -16.81 16.50 -16.09
C ILE A 73 -16.53 15.56 -14.91
N LYS A 74 -16.93 15.96 -13.70
CA LYS A 74 -16.77 15.13 -12.51
C LYS A 74 -17.37 13.72 -12.76
N ASP A 75 -16.55 12.68 -12.65
CA ASP A 75 -17.00 11.29 -12.77
C ASP A 75 -17.68 10.86 -11.46
N LYS A 76 -19.01 10.88 -11.47
CA LYS A 76 -19.82 10.43 -10.34
C LYS A 76 -19.86 8.89 -10.22
N ASP A 77 -19.39 8.18 -11.23
CA ASP A 77 -19.48 6.72 -11.29
C ASP A 77 -18.20 6.01 -10.86
N VAL A 78 -17.09 6.74 -10.64
CA VAL A 78 -15.82 6.14 -10.20
C VAL A 78 -16.02 5.34 -8.92
N GLU A 79 -16.66 5.93 -7.92
CA GLU A 79 -16.95 5.25 -6.65
C GLU A 79 -17.84 4.02 -6.82
N ASN A 80 -18.84 4.09 -7.71
CA ASN A 80 -19.69 2.94 -8.02
C ASN A 80 -18.91 1.83 -8.73
N LYS A 81 -18.03 2.17 -9.68
CA LYS A 81 -17.16 1.20 -10.37
C LYS A 81 -16.21 0.54 -9.37
N TYR A 82 -15.53 1.34 -8.53
CA TYR A 82 -14.64 0.85 -7.49
C TYR A 82 -15.38 -0.06 -6.52
N ASN A 83 -16.50 0.36 -5.98
CA ASN A 83 -17.31 -0.42 -5.06
C ASN A 83 -17.76 -1.76 -5.68
N LYS A 84 -18.19 -1.75 -6.93
CA LYS A 84 -18.64 -2.96 -7.63
C LYS A 84 -17.50 -3.94 -7.91
N GLN A 85 -16.33 -3.43 -8.26
CA GLN A 85 -15.23 -4.28 -8.74
C GLN A 85 -14.21 -4.63 -7.67
N VAL A 86 -14.02 -3.78 -6.66
CA VAL A 86 -12.99 -3.94 -5.64
C VAL A 86 -13.58 -4.24 -4.26
N PHE A 87 -14.52 -3.42 -3.81
CA PHE A 87 -14.92 -3.31 -2.40
C PHE A 87 -15.59 -4.57 -1.81
N HIS A 88 -16.26 -5.38 -2.62
CA HIS A 88 -17.10 -6.50 -2.15
C HIS A 88 -16.49 -7.88 -2.39
N ARG A 89 -15.17 -7.98 -2.59
CA ARG A 89 -14.52 -9.27 -2.94
C ARG A 89 -14.30 -10.20 -1.75
N VAL A 90 -14.08 -9.63 -0.56
CA VAL A 90 -13.78 -10.40 0.64
C VAL A 90 -14.77 -10.09 1.75
N ILE A 91 -15.41 -11.15 2.26
CA ILE A 91 -16.28 -11.09 3.44
C ILE A 91 -15.55 -11.76 4.59
N ARG A 92 -15.39 -11.05 5.71
CA ARG A 92 -14.82 -11.57 6.96
C ARG A 92 -15.81 -11.29 8.09
N ASP A 93 -16.12 -12.31 8.88
CA ASP A 93 -17.08 -12.23 9.99
C ASP A 93 -18.46 -11.69 9.56
N GLY A 94 -18.92 -12.07 8.35
CA GLY A 94 -20.20 -11.63 7.80
C GLY A 94 -20.26 -10.19 7.30
N LYS A 95 -19.12 -9.48 7.27
CA LYS A 95 -19.00 -8.09 6.81
C LYS A 95 -17.97 -7.97 5.71
N ASN A 96 -18.20 -7.03 4.79
CA ASN A 96 -17.19 -6.68 3.80
C ASN A 96 -15.93 -6.16 4.48
N ASN A 97 -14.78 -6.63 4.00
CA ASN A 97 -13.48 -6.12 4.39
C ASN A 97 -12.84 -5.36 3.22
N PRO A 98 -12.93 -4.01 3.21
CA PRO A 98 -12.44 -3.22 2.08
C PRO A 98 -10.94 -3.37 1.81
N LYS A 99 -10.12 -3.46 2.87
CA LYS A 99 -8.67 -3.62 2.74
C LYS A 99 -8.32 -4.96 2.09
N LEU A 100 -8.86 -6.05 2.61
CA LEU A 100 -8.64 -7.38 2.04
C LEU A 100 -9.26 -7.53 0.64
N SER A 101 -10.40 -6.88 0.38
CA SER A 101 -11.01 -6.86 -0.95
C SER A 101 -10.10 -6.18 -1.98
N MET A 102 -9.46 -5.09 -1.61
CA MET A 102 -8.46 -4.41 -2.44
C MET A 102 -7.24 -5.31 -2.69
N PHE A 103 -6.68 -5.95 -1.66
CA PHE A 103 -5.56 -6.90 -1.83
C PHE A 103 -5.94 -8.06 -2.74
N LYS A 104 -7.17 -8.59 -2.59
CA LYS A 104 -7.69 -9.64 -3.47
C LYS A 104 -7.81 -9.16 -4.92
N TRP A 105 -8.24 -7.90 -5.13
CA TRP A 105 -8.30 -7.30 -6.46
C TRP A 105 -6.89 -7.19 -7.08
N LEU A 106 -5.89 -6.77 -6.31
CA LEU A 106 -4.50 -6.72 -6.77
C LEU A 106 -4.00 -8.11 -7.20
N ALA A 107 -4.32 -9.15 -6.41
CA ALA A 107 -3.95 -10.53 -6.74
C ALA A 107 -4.68 -11.04 -8.00
N ASP A 108 -5.98 -10.76 -8.14
CA ASP A 108 -6.77 -11.18 -9.29
C ASP A 108 -6.35 -10.50 -10.60
N ASN A 109 -5.61 -9.37 -10.51
CA ASN A 109 -5.04 -8.65 -11.65
C ASN A 109 -3.52 -8.82 -11.79
N ASN A 110 -2.92 -9.81 -11.12
CA ASN A 110 -1.50 -10.17 -11.18
C ASN A 110 -0.54 -9.06 -10.72
N ILE A 111 -1.02 -8.07 -9.99
CA ILE A 111 -0.16 -7.03 -9.39
C ILE A 111 0.62 -7.60 -8.20
N ILE A 112 0.02 -8.54 -7.46
CA ILE A 112 0.65 -9.37 -6.44
C ILE A 112 0.28 -10.82 -6.67
N ASP A 113 1.03 -11.76 -6.07
CA ASP A 113 0.70 -13.18 -6.12
C ASP A 113 -0.34 -13.55 -5.05
N ILE A 114 -0.86 -14.78 -5.14
CA ILE A 114 -1.81 -15.27 -4.14
C ILE A 114 -1.13 -15.48 -2.77
N GLU A 115 0.14 -15.86 -2.78
CA GLU A 115 0.96 -15.98 -1.58
C GLU A 115 1.17 -14.62 -0.92
N ASP A 116 1.38 -13.57 -1.70
CA ASP A 116 1.46 -12.19 -1.20
C ASP A 116 0.15 -11.75 -0.53
N PHE A 117 -1.00 -12.11 -1.14
CA PHE A 117 -2.31 -11.85 -0.54
C PHE A 117 -2.45 -12.53 0.84
N GLU A 118 -1.99 -13.78 0.99
CA GLU A 118 -2.02 -14.50 2.26
C GLU A 118 -1.12 -13.82 3.32
N ILE A 119 0.04 -13.30 2.90
CA ILE A 119 0.94 -12.53 3.76
C ILE A 119 0.27 -11.22 4.19
N LEU A 120 -0.36 -10.49 3.25
CA LEU A 120 -1.08 -9.26 3.55
C LEU A 120 -2.27 -9.47 4.49
N ASP A 121 -2.96 -10.61 4.44
CA ASP A 121 -4.01 -10.96 5.41
C ASP A 121 -3.42 -11.18 6.82
N LYS A 122 -2.23 -11.81 6.92
CA LYS A 122 -1.50 -11.91 8.19
C LYS A 122 -1.07 -10.52 8.69
N CYS A 123 -0.55 -9.67 7.80
CA CYS A 123 -0.21 -8.29 8.13
C CYS A 123 -1.44 -7.52 8.65
N TYR A 124 -2.59 -7.65 8.00
CA TYR A 124 -3.84 -7.05 8.45
C TYR A 124 -4.25 -7.51 9.86
N SER A 125 -4.09 -8.80 10.14
CA SER A 125 -4.40 -9.38 11.44
C SER A 125 -3.47 -8.85 12.54
N LYS A 126 -2.15 -8.81 12.27
CA LYS A 126 -1.14 -8.26 13.19
C LYS A 126 -1.30 -6.75 13.39
N ARG A 127 -1.61 -6.01 12.34
CA ARG A 127 -1.93 -4.59 12.43
C ARG A 127 -3.08 -4.33 13.41
N ASN A 128 -4.13 -5.13 13.35
CA ASN A 128 -5.26 -4.99 14.26
C ASN A 128 -4.88 -5.36 15.70
N GLU A 129 -4.05 -6.38 15.90
CA GLU A 129 -3.52 -6.75 17.20
C GLU A 129 -2.71 -5.60 17.81
N TYR A 130 -1.76 -5.02 17.07
CA TYR A 130 -0.95 -3.88 17.55
C TYR A 130 -1.77 -2.63 17.82
N ALA A 131 -2.76 -2.33 16.98
CA ALA A 131 -3.60 -1.14 17.14
C ALA A 131 -4.56 -1.22 18.34
N HIS A 132 -5.01 -2.41 18.71
CA HIS A 132 -6.03 -2.58 19.75
C HIS A 132 -5.50 -3.18 21.06
N ASN A 133 -4.36 -3.89 21.02
CA ASN A 133 -3.84 -4.66 22.14
C ASN A 133 -2.36 -4.36 22.43
N ILE A 134 -1.92 -3.11 22.24
CA ILE A 134 -0.49 -2.73 22.33
C ILE A 134 0.14 -3.13 23.66
N PHE A 135 -0.59 -3.01 24.78
CA PHE A 135 -0.08 -3.41 26.10
C PHE A 135 0.17 -4.91 26.19
N TYR A 136 -0.69 -5.72 25.59
CA TYR A 136 -0.48 -7.16 25.51
C TYR A 136 0.72 -7.50 24.63
N CYS A 137 0.88 -6.79 23.52
CA CYS A 137 2.03 -6.97 22.63
C CYS A 137 3.35 -6.61 23.33
N LEU A 138 3.38 -5.59 24.17
CA LEU A 138 4.54 -5.18 24.96
C LEU A 138 4.95 -6.23 26.03
N GLU A 139 4.03 -7.09 26.47
CA GLU A 139 4.36 -8.22 27.38
C GLU A 139 5.14 -9.33 26.64
N GLN A 140 5.05 -9.37 25.32
CA GLN A 140 5.74 -10.33 24.48
C GLN A 140 6.88 -9.66 23.73
N TYR A 141 7.96 -10.42 23.44
CA TYR A 141 9.02 -9.90 22.56
C TYR A 141 8.58 -9.99 21.11
N VAL A 142 8.99 -9.01 20.30
CA VAL A 142 8.85 -9.12 18.85
C VAL A 142 9.54 -10.39 18.37
N SER A 143 8.75 -11.29 17.84
CA SER A 143 9.21 -12.58 17.36
C SER A 143 9.95 -12.43 16.02
N ARG A 144 10.73 -13.45 15.66
CA ARG A 144 11.34 -13.52 14.33
C ARG A 144 10.28 -13.53 13.23
N GLU A 145 9.17 -14.23 13.43
CA GLU A 145 8.06 -14.29 12.46
C GLU A 145 7.46 -12.92 12.19
N GLU A 146 7.32 -12.06 13.22
CA GLU A 146 6.81 -10.70 13.06
C GLU A 146 7.79 -9.80 12.30
N LYS A 147 9.10 -9.97 12.51
CA LYS A 147 10.14 -9.29 11.74
C LYS A 147 10.09 -9.72 10.27
N ASP A 148 10.03 -11.03 10.02
CA ASP A 148 9.93 -11.59 8.67
C ASP A 148 8.66 -11.10 7.96
N LEU A 149 7.56 -10.94 8.71
CA LEU A 149 6.30 -10.39 8.16
C LEU A 149 6.42 -8.92 7.73
N LEU A 150 7.12 -8.09 8.51
CA LEU A 150 7.40 -6.70 8.13
C LEU A 150 8.31 -6.62 6.88
N LEU A 151 9.35 -7.45 6.82
CA LEU A 151 10.23 -7.53 5.64
C LEU A 151 9.46 -7.99 4.40
N SER A 152 8.55 -8.95 4.56
CA SER A 152 7.68 -9.40 3.47
C SER A 152 6.74 -8.28 3.00
N LEU A 153 6.16 -7.50 3.90
CA LEU A 153 5.32 -6.35 3.55
C LEU A 153 6.11 -5.32 2.71
N ILE A 154 7.37 -5.05 3.09
CA ILE A 154 8.26 -4.16 2.33
C ILE A 154 8.49 -4.72 0.92
N SER A 155 8.86 -6.00 0.82
CA SER A 155 9.11 -6.67 -0.47
C SER A 155 7.87 -6.68 -1.37
N ILE A 156 6.70 -6.97 -0.80
CA ILE A 156 5.42 -6.94 -1.53
C ILE A 156 5.11 -5.53 -2.02
N SER A 157 5.40 -4.51 -1.22
CA SER A 157 5.19 -3.11 -1.62
C SER A 157 6.00 -2.73 -2.87
N GLU A 158 7.27 -3.12 -2.92
CA GLU A 158 8.14 -2.87 -4.07
C GLU A 158 7.71 -3.67 -5.31
N LYS A 159 7.44 -4.95 -5.12
CA LYS A 159 6.96 -5.85 -6.19
C LYS A 159 5.64 -5.34 -6.78
N ALA A 160 4.68 -4.98 -5.93
CA ALA A 160 3.38 -4.50 -6.37
C ALA A 160 3.50 -3.20 -7.17
N ALA A 161 4.32 -2.24 -6.73
CA ALA A 161 4.57 -1.00 -7.45
C ALA A 161 5.18 -1.26 -8.84
N ARG A 162 6.16 -2.15 -8.93
CA ARG A 162 6.78 -2.54 -10.19
C ARG A 162 5.79 -3.22 -11.13
N ASN A 163 5.03 -4.20 -10.63
CA ASN A 163 4.06 -4.92 -11.44
C ASN A 163 2.93 -3.99 -11.93
N TRP A 164 2.50 -3.03 -11.09
CA TRP A 164 1.52 -2.02 -11.50
C TRP A 164 1.99 -1.24 -12.73
N ILE A 165 3.23 -0.76 -12.71
CA ILE A 165 3.81 -0.04 -13.83
C ILE A 165 3.83 -0.94 -15.08
N MET A 166 4.30 -2.17 -14.94
CA MET A 166 4.46 -3.10 -16.06
C MET A 166 3.13 -3.58 -16.66
N GLU A 167 2.13 -3.86 -15.82
CA GLU A 167 0.88 -4.50 -16.22
C GLU A 167 -0.24 -3.48 -16.52
N ILE A 168 -0.15 -2.27 -15.95
CA ILE A 168 -1.23 -1.28 -16.06
C ILE A 168 -0.75 0.00 -16.75
N GLU A 169 0.28 0.67 -16.21
CA GLU A 169 0.67 1.99 -16.72
C GLU A 169 1.26 1.91 -18.11
N ILE A 170 2.22 1.01 -18.34
CA ILE A 170 2.84 0.85 -19.65
C ILE A 170 1.85 0.51 -20.76
N PRO A 171 0.97 -0.52 -20.60
CA PRO A 171 0.02 -0.86 -21.66
C PRO A 171 -1.01 0.23 -21.94
N THR A 172 -1.18 1.18 -21.02
CA THR A 172 -2.14 2.29 -21.16
C THR A 172 -1.48 3.62 -21.53
N SER A 173 -0.14 3.68 -21.54
CA SER A 173 0.61 4.88 -21.92
C SER A 173 0.61 5.11 -23.44
N SER A 174 0.74 6.36 -23.84
CA SER A 174 0.90 6.72 -25.26
C SER A 174 2.30 6.34 -25.79
N GLU A 175 2.44 6.20 -27.11
CA GLU A 175 3.74 5.92 -27.74
C GLU A 175 4.78 7.02 -27.40
N GLU A 176 4.36 8.26 -27.25
CA GLU A 176 5.23 9.39 -26.87
C GLU A 176 5.76 9.26 -25.43
N GLU A 177 4.92 8.84 -24.51
CA GLU A 177 5.29 8.58 -23.10
C GLU A 177 6.24 7.37 -23.03
N LEU A 178 5.97 6.31 -23.80
CA LEU A 178 6.78 5.10 -23.83
C LEU A 178 8.16 5.34 -24.45
N ALA A 179 8.27 6.24 -25.43
CA ALA A 179 9.54 6.54 -26.10
C ALA A 179 10.62 7.04 -25.12
N ALA A 180 10.22 7.67 -24.01
CA ALA A 180 11.15 8.13 -22.97
C ALA A 180 11.77 6.97 -22.15
N PHE A 181 11.22 5.76 -22.25
CA PHE A 181 11.58 4.61 -21.42
C PHE A 181 12.10 3.41 -22.24
N ILE A 182 12.29 3.57 -23.55
CA ILE A 182 12.86 2.56 -24.43
C ILE A 182 14.37 2.77 -24.49
N ASP A 183 15.16 1.73 -24.20
CA ASP A 183 16.60 1.76 -24.32
C ASP A 183 17.07 1.73 -25.79
N GLU A 184 18.38 1.88 -26.02
CA GLU A 184 18.99 1.88 -27.37
C GLU A 184 18.76 0.56 -28.11
N ASP A 185 18.47 -0.52 -27.40
CA ASP A 185 18.21 -1.86 -27.95
C ASP A 185 16.69 -2.09 -28.22
N GLY A 186 15.85 -1.11 -27.91
CA GLY A 186 14.40 -1.19 -28.09
C GLY A 186 13.67 -1.95 -26.97
N ASN A 187 14.35 -2.23 -25.84
CA ASN A 187 13.72 -2.85 -24.69
C ASN A 187 13.12 -1.78 -23.78
N TYR A 188 11.98 -2.11 -23.23
CA TYR A 188 11.33 -1.26 -22.25
C TYR A 188 11.96 -1.50 -20.87
N ASN A 189 12.58 -0.45 -20.33
CA ASN A 189 13.08 -0.43 -18.96
C ASN A 189 12.32 0.63 -18.18
N PRO A 190 11.42 0.24 -17.24
CA PRO A 190 10.78 1.21 -16.36
C PRO A 190 11.88 1.91 -15.56
N PRO A 191 11.84 3.26 -15.45
CA PRO A 191 12.88 3.99 -14.75
C PRO A 191 12.92 3.52 -13.29
N GLU A 192 14.13 3.29 -12.79
CA GLU A 192 14.34 3.01 -11.36
C GLU A 192 13.73 4.11 -10.47
N ASP A 193 13.68 5.34 -10.99
CA ASP A 193 13.17 6.53 -10.31
C ASP A 193 11.67 6.48 -9.97
N VAL A 194 10.85 5.71 -10.72
CA VAL A 194 9.41 5.57 -10.43
C VAL A 194 9.17 4.81 -9.13
N ILE A 195 10.13 3.99 -8.73
CA ILE A 195 10.07 3.22 -7.48
C ILE A 195 10.63 4.05 -6.31
N SER A 196 11.27 5.18 -6.58
CA SER A 196 12.07 5.96 -5.63
C SER A 196 11.33 6.36 -4.34
N GLY A 197 10.07 6.76 -4.42
CA GLY A 197 9.28 7.15 -3.24
C GLY A 197 9.05 5.99 -2.27
N ILE A 198 8.67 4.83 -2.79
CA ILE A 198 8.49 3.60 -1.99
C ILE A 198 9.83 3.10 -1.47
N GLN A 199 10.88 3.11 -2.28
CA GLN A 199 12.23 2.70 -1.89
C GLN A 199 12.81 3.60 -0.80
N ILE A 200 12.58 4.92 -0.82
CA ILE A 200 13.02 5.83 0.23
C ILE A 200 12.36 5.45 1.56
N ILE A 201 11.04 5.25 1.58
CA ILE A 201 10.31 4.85 2.79
C ILE A 201 10.82 3.51 3.29
N ASN A 202 10.97 2.53 2.40
CA ASN A 202 11.48 1.20 2.73
C ASN A 202 12.90 1.25 3.30
N SER A 203 13.78 2.05 2.70
CA SER A 203 15.16 2.24 3.17
C SER A 203 15.22 2.84 4.56
N LEU A 204 14.36 3.83 4.86
CA LEU A 204 14.23 4.42 6.19
C LEU A 204 13.75 3.40 7.23
N VAL A 205 12.76 2.58 6.88
CA VAL A 205 12.25 1.51 7.76
C VAL A 205 13.34 0.47 8.01
N LEU A 206 14.03 0.00 6.97
CA LEU A 206 15.10 -0.99 7.07
C LEU A 206 16.29 -0.47 7.90
N SER A 207 16.67 0.80 7.75
CA SER A 207 17.71 1.43 8.57
C SER A 207 17.35 1.42 10.05
N ASN A 208 16.12 1.84 10.38
CA ASN A 208 15.65 1.83 11.78
C ASN A 208 15.55 0.41 12.34
N LEU A 209 15.18 -0.59 11.53
CA LEU A 209 15.13 -1.99 11.97
C LEU A 209 16.54 -2.52 12.29
N LYS A 210 17.56 -2.20 11.50
CA LYS A 210 18.95 -2.56 11.78
C LYS A 210 19.41 -1.98 13.12
N ASP A 211 19.20 -0.68 13.32
CA ASP A 211 19.59 0.00 14.56
C ASP A 211 18.93 -0.61 15.83
N ILE A 212 17.76 -1.25 15.65
CA ILE A 212 17.00 -1.83 16.76
C ILE A 212 17.40 -3.29 17.05
N PHE A 213 17.76 -4.06 16.01
CA PHE A 213 17.85 -5.51 16.11
C PHE A 213 19.26 -6.10 15.85
N ASP A 214 20.22 -5.29 15.35
CA ASP A 214 21.59 -5.73 15.08
C ASP A 214 22.56 -5.53 16.27
N GLU A 215 22.05 -5.33 17.49
CA GLU A 215 22.85 -5.36 18.73
C GLU A 215 22.96 -6.77 19.31
#